data_69364f1938561f2961d2ef50ee8b6dc7
#
_entry.id   69364f1938561f2961d2ef50ee8b6dc7
#
_cell.length_a   1.000
_cell.length_b   1.000
_cell.length_c   1.000
_cell.angle_alpha   90.00
_cell.angle_beta   90.00
_cell.angle_gamma   90.00
#
_symmetry.space_group_name_H-M   'P 1'
#
loop_
_entity.id
_entity.type
_entity.pdbx_description
1 polymer ?
#
loop_
_entity_poly.entity_id
_entity_poly.type
_entity_poly.pdbx_seq_one_letter_code
_entity_poly.pdbx_strand_id
1 'polypeptide(L)'
;MALYVMASVFPKPEHAQAVEAELRGMVAQSRAEPGNRRYDLFREQDGSSALHLFEIYDDQAAFDVHLASPYFTAFRIKSADWFAAPPVIKVLSGIDAAE
;
A
#
# COMPACT_ATOMS: atom_id res chain seq x y z
N MET A 1 8.83 -14.50 -11.39
CA MET A 1 9.13 -14.53 -9.95
C MET A 1 8.27 -13.50 -9.23
N ALA A 2 7.69 -13.88 -8.12
CA ALA A 2 6.88 -12.96 -7.34
C ALA A 2 7.70 -11.80 -6.80
N LEU A 3 7.09 -10.64 -6.75
CA LEU A 3 7.68 -9.43 -6.19
C LEU A 3 6.90 -9.06 -4.95
N TYR A 4 7.60 -8.80 -3.85
CA TYR A 4 7.00 -8.48 -2.56
C TYR A 4 7.21 -7.01 -2.25
N VAL A 5 6.20 -6.36 -1.68
CA VAL A 5 6.26 -4.95 -1.31
C VAL A 5 5.82 -4.79 0.13
N MET A 6 6.63 -4.08 0.91
CA MET A 6 6.22 -3.58 2.22
C MET A 6 6.18 -2.07 2.16
N ALA A 7 5.02 -1.49 2.40
CA ALA A 7 4.81 -0.05 2.37
C ALA A 7 4.32 0.42 3.73
N SER A 8 4.89 1.53 4.19
CA SER A 8 4.48 2.16 5.45
C SER A 8 4.15 3.61 5.18
N VAL A 9 3.03 4.08 5.70
CA VAL A 9 2.61 5.48 5.58
C VAL A 9 2.38 6.05 6.98
N PHE A 10 2.62 7.35 7.12
CA PHE A 10 2.64 8.03 8.41
C PHE A 10 1.71 9.23 8.39
N PRO A 11 0.38 8.99 8.52
CA PRO A 11 -0.59 10.08 8.50
C PRO A 11 -0.40 11.06 9.66
N LYS A 12 -0.68 12.33 9.42
CA LYS A 12 -0.87 13.28 10.51
C LYS A 12 -2.07 12.79 11.34
N PRO A 13 -2.07 12.95 12.69
CA PRO A 13 -3.17 12.45 13.52
C PRO A 13 -4.55 12.94 13.08
N GLU A 14 -4.66 14.20 12.66
CA GLU A 14 -5.93 14.77 12.20
C GLU A 14 -6.43 14.18 10.89
N HIS A 15 -5.57 13.52 10.12
CA HIS A 15 -5.92 12.90 8.85
C HIS A 15 -5.89 11.37 8.89
N ALA A 16 -5.61 10.78 10.06
CA ALA A 16 -5.43 9.33 10.17
C ALA A 16 -6.65 8.54 9.71
N GLN A 17 -7.86 8.97 10.10
CA GLN A 17 -9.08 8.28 9.69
C GLN A 17 -9.34 8.41 8.20
N ALA A 18 -9.06 9.58 7.63
CA ALA A 18 -9.23 9.79 6.19
C ALA A 18 -8.28 8.91 5.38
N VAL A 19 -7.02 8.80 5.80
CA VAL A 19 -6.04 7.94 5.13
C VAL A 19 -6.48 6.47 5.23
N GLU A 20 -6.89 6.02 6.40
CA GLU A 20 -7.35 4.64 6.57
C GLU A 20 -8.54 4.34 5.66
N ALA A 21 -9.51 5.25 5.57
CA ALA A 21 -10.70 5.06 4.73
C ALA A 21 -10.31 4.94 3.26
N GLU A 22 -9.40 5.79 2.78
CA GLU A 22 -8.93 5.73 1.40
C GLU A 22 -8.18 4.42 1.12
N LEU A 23 -7.30 4.00 2.02
CA LEU A 23 -6.57 2.75 1.85
C LEU A 23 -7.49 1.53 1.89
N ARG A 24 -8.53 1.54 2.72
CA ARG A 24 -9.53 0.46 2.71
C ARG A 24 -10.20 0.34 1.35
N GLY A 25 -10.52 1.46 0.71
CA GLY A 25 -11.09 1.45 -0.65
C GLY A 25 -10.11 0.89 -1.66
N MET A 26 -8.83 1.18 -1.52
CA MET A 26 -7.80 0.67 -2.42
C MET A 26 -7.55 -0.83 -2.27
N VAL A 27 -7.83 -1.42 -1.11
CA VAL A 27 -7.63 -2.86 -0.91
C VAL A 27 -8.44 -3.66 -1.93
N ALA A 28 -9.74 -3.37 -2.07
CA ALA A 28 -10.59 -4.11 -3.01
C ALA A 28 -10.15 -3.89 -4.46
N GLN A 29 -9.83 -2.64 -4.82
CA GLN A 29 -9.39 -2.30 -6.17
C GLN A 29 -8.06 -2.99 -6.53
N SER A 30 -7.12 -2.99 -5.60
CA SER A 30 -5.81 -3.63 -5.80
C SER A 30 -5.94 -5.14 -5.95
N ARG A 31 -6.76 -5.77 -5.11
CA ARG A 31 -7.00 -7.21 -5.18
C ARG A 31 -7.68 -7.64 -6.48
N ALA A 32 -8.38 -6.74 -7.16
CA ALA A 32 -9.01 -7.01 -8.44
C ALA A 32 -8.03 -6.93 -9.60
N GLU A 33 -6.82 -6.42 -9.42
CA GLU A 33 -5.80 -6.37 -10.46
C GLU A 33 -5.33 -7.80 -10.79
N PRO A 34 -5.27 -8.19 -12.08
CA PRO A 34 -4.93 -9.58 -12.44
C PRO A 34 -3.57 -10.03 -11.93
N GLY A 35 -2.60 -9.13 -11.83
CA GLY A 35 -1.25 -9.46 -11.37
C GLY A 35 -1.03 -9.32 -9.87
N ASN A 36 -2.05 -8.94 -9.10
CA ASN A 36 -1.93 -8.85 -7.66
C ASN A 36 -2.30 -10.18 -7.01
N ARG A 37 -1.42 -10.70 -6.15
CA ARG A 37 -1.65 -11.93 -5.39
C ARG A 37 -2.05 -11.66 -3.96
N ARG A 38 -1.64 -10.52 -3.40
CA ARG A 38 -1.92 -10.17 -2.02
C ARG A 38 -1.87 -8.66 -1.84
N TYR A 39 -2.79 -8.14 -1.04
CA TYR A 39 -2.83 -6.73 -0.68
C TYR A 39 -3.51 -6.63 0.67
N ASP A 40 -2.72 -6.54 1.75
CA ASP A 40 -3.21 -6.52 3.12
C ASP A 40 -2.85 -5.21 3.80
N LEU A 41 -3.79 -4.69 4.58
CA LEU A 41 -3.65 -3.42 5.31
C LEU A 41 -3.61 -3.69 6.80
N PHE A 42 -2.63 -3.09 7.48
CA PHE A 42 -2.39 -3.27 8.91
C PHE A 42 -2.28 -1.94 9.63
N ARG A 43 -2.67 -1.93 10.90
CA ARG A 43 -2.37 -0.80 11.80
C ARG A 43 -1.46 -1.27 12.93
N GLU A 44 -0.74 -0.30 13.52
CA GLU A 44 0.06 -0.57 14.69
C GLU A 44 -0.83 -0.83 15.92
N GLN A 45 -0.43 -1.79 16.76
CA GLN A 45 -1.14 -2.05 18.01
C GLN A 45 -0.83 -1.02 19.09
N ASP A 46 0.26 -0.27 18.95
CA ASP A 46 0.70 0.72 19.92
C ASP A 46 -0.10 2.03 19.89
N GLY A 47 -1.12 2.12 19.04
CA GLY A 47 -1.96 3.30 18.93
C GLY A 47 -1.41 4.40 18.05
N SER A 48 -0.25 4.20 17.41
CA SER A 48 0.27 5.17 16.45
C SER A 48 -0.63 5.25 15.22
N SER A 49 -0.49 6.35 14.46
CA SER A 49 -1.26 6.54 13.23
C SER A 49 -0.68 5.80 12.03
N ALA A 50 0.48 5.16 12.17
CA ALA A 50 1.15 4.47 11.07
C ALA A 50 0.30 3.33 10.54
N LEU A 51 0.26 3.20 9.22
CA LEU A 51 -0.42 2.11 8.53
C LEU A 51 0.57 1.39 7.62
N HIS A 52 0.41 0.09 7.49
CA HIS A 52 1.32 -0.75 6.74
C HIS A 52 0.56 -1.59 5.72
N LEU A 53 1.18 -1.80 4.58
CA LEU A 53 0.66 -2.64 3.51
C LEU A 53 1.68 -3.74 3.22
N PHE A 54 1.18 -4.97 3.11
CA PHE A 54 1.98 -6.07 2.58
C PHE A 54 1.35 -6.53 1.27
N GLU A 55 2.15 -6.52 0.20
CA GLU A 55 1.66 -6.71 -1.16
C GLU A 55 2.51 -7.74 -1.87
N ILE A 56 1.88 -8.55 -2.71
CA ILE A 56 2.58 -9.51 -3.56
C ILE A 56 2.05 -9.36 -4.98
N TYR A 57 2.96 -9.23 -5.94
CA TYR A 57 2.66 -9.13 -7.37
C TYR A 57 3.32 -10.27 -8.13
N ASP A 58 2.75 -10.63 -9.28
CA ASP A 58 3.33 -11.67 -10.13
C ASP A 58 4.76 -11.35 -10.53
N ASP A 59 5.02 -10.07 -10.85
CA ASP A 59 6.31 -9.59 -11.33
C ASP A 59 6.37 -8.05 -11.27
N GLN A 60 7.46 -7.48 -11.74
CA GLN A 60 7.64 -6.03 -11.80
C GLN A 60 6.58 -5.37 -12.68
N ALA A 61 6.21 -6.00 -13.80
CA ALA A 61 5.22 -5.42 -14.71
C ALA A 61 3.86 -5.27 -14.01
N ALA A 62 3.45 -6.24 -13.20
CA ALA A 62 2.21 -6.17 -12.43
C ALA A 62 2.25 -5.05 -11.39
N PHE A 63 3.39 -4.85 -10.74
CA PHE A 63 3.57 -3.75 -9.80
C PHE A 63 3.53 -2.40 -10.51
N ASP A 64 4.13 -2.31 -11.69
CA ASP A 64 4.08 -1.08 -12.50
C ASP A 64 2.64 -0.73 -12.90
N VAL A 65 1.83 -1.72 -13.23
CA VAL A 65 0.39 -1.52 -13.52
C VAL A 65 -0.32 -0.94 -12.30
N HIS A 66 -0.04 -1.47 -11.12
CA HIS A 66 -0.63 -0.95 -9.87
C HIS A 66 -0.25 0.52 -9.65
N LEU A 67 1.04 0.85 -9.79
CA LEU A 67 1.53 2.22 -9.58
C LEU A 67 0.93 3.21 -10.57
N ALA A 68 0.58 2.76 -11.78
CA ALA A 68 -0.01 3.60 -12.81
C ALA A 68 -1.54 3.63 -12.77
N SER A 69 -2.18 2.90 -11.84
CA SER A 69 -3.63 2.82 -11.78
C SER A 69 -4.26 4.18 -11.48
N PRO A 70 -5.45 4.46 -12.05
CA PRO A 70 -6.14 5.73 -11.79
C PRO A 70 -6.47 5.96 -10.31
N TYR A 71 -6.86 4.91 -9.60
CA TYR A 71 -7.22 5.05 -8.18
C TYR A 71 -5.99 5.34 -7.31
N PHE A 72 -4.82 4.78 -7.63
CA PHE A 72 -3.59 5.07 -6.91
C PHE A 72 -3.17 6.52 -7.15
N THR A 73 -3.22 6.98 -8.39
CA THR A 73 -2.92 8.37 -8.75
C THR A 73 -3.87 9.33 -8.03
N ALA A 74 -5.18 9.02 -8.03
CA ALA A 74 -6.17 9.85 -7.35
C ALA A 74 -5.90 9.92 -5.84
N PHE A 75 -5.54 8.81 -5.22
CA PHE A 75 -5.17 8.77 -3.81
C PHE A 75 -3.97 9.68 -3.52
N ARG A 76 -2.92 9.59 -4.32
CA ARG A 76 -1.70 10.39 -4.13
C ARG A 76 -2.02 11.89 -4.19
N ILE A 77 -2.85 12.30 -5.13
CA ILE A 77 -3.24 13.71 -5.28
C ILE A 77 -4.08 14.16 -4.08
N LYS A 78 -5.11 13.37 -3.73
CA LYS A 78 -6.05 13.70 -2.66
C LYS A 78 -5.36 13.78 -1.31
N SER A 79 -4.41 12.89 -1.05
CA SER A 79 -3.78 12.75 0.27
C SER A 79 -2.45 13.49 0.40
N ALA A 80 -2.07 14.32 -0.57
CA ALA A 80 -0.74 14.91 -0.63
C ALA A 80 -0.32 15.63 0.67
N ASP A 81 -1.26 16.29 1.35
CA ASP A 81 -0.97 17.06 2.57
C ASP A 81 -1.32 16.30 3.86
N TRP A 82 -1.66 15.03 3.77
CA TRP A 82 -2.18 14.26 4.91
C TRP A 82 -1.10 13.54 5.72
N PHE A 83 0.15 13.56 5.27
CA PHE A 83 1.22 12.76 5.87
C PHE A 83 2.21 13.61 6.65
N ALA A 84 2.64 13.07 7.80
CA ALA A 84 3.65 13.70 8.66
C ALA A 84 5.08 13.45 8.15
N ALA A 85 5.27 12.40 7.35
CA ALA A 85 6.58 12.00 6.84
C ALA A 85 6.38 11.27 5.50
N PRO A 86 7.42 11.20 4.65
CA PRO A 86 7.35 10.45 3.40
C PRO A 86 7.07 8.97 3.64
N PRO A 87 6.40 8.28 2.71
CA PRO A 87 6.20 6.85 2.84
C PRO A 87 7.52 6.09 2.75
N VAL A 88 7.57 4.93 3.38
CA VAL A 88 8.69 3.99 3.24
C VAL A 88 8.21 2.80 2.43
N ILE A 89 8.79 2.62 1.25
CA ILE A 89 8.43 1.55 0.33
C ILE A 89 9.65 0.65 0.15
N LYS A 90 9.47 -0.64 0.46
CA LYS A 90 10.53 -1.65 0.26
C LYS A 90 10.04 -2.68 -0.73
N VAL A 91 10.80 -2.86 -1.80
CA VAL A 91 10.55 -3.87 -2.83
C VAL A 91 11.51 -5.02 -2.58
N LEU A 92 10.97 -6.21 -2.37
CA LEU A 92 11.70 -7.36 -1.85
C LEU A 92 11.58 -8.55 -2.78
N SER A 93 12.63 -9.38 -2.77
CA SER A 93 12.58 -10.71 -3.39
C SER A 93 12.48 -11.75 -2.29
N GLY A 94 11.65 -12.78 -2.48
CA GLY A 94 11.55 -13.86 -1.51
C GLY A 94 12.82 -14.69 -1.51
N ILE A 95 13.31 -15.03 -0.31
CA ILE A 95 14.38 -16.01 -0.14
C ILE A 95 13.79 -17.33 0.32
N ASP A 96 12.94 -17.26 1.33
CA ASP A 96 12.17 -18.39 1.83
C ASP A 96 10.82 -17.81 2.29
N ALA A 97 9.91 -17.66 1.33
CA ALA A 97 8.62 -17.03 1.52
C ALA A 97 7.51 -18.01 1.15
N ALA A 98 6.39 -17.97 1.88
CA ALA A 98 5.30 -18.93 1.72
C ALA A 98 4.55 -18.79 0.38
N GLU A 99 4.63 -17.65 -0.28
CA GLU A 99 3.99 -17.43 -1.58
C GLU A 99 4.98 -16.97 -2.63
#